data_79b6c148d20e540505fa8c9f82876d32
#
_entry.id   79b6c148d20e540505fa8c9f82876d32
#
_cell.length_a   1.000
_cell.length_b   1.000
_cell.length_c   1.000
_cell.angle_alpha   90.00
_cell.angle_beta   90.00
_cell.angle_gamma   90.00
#
_symmetry.space_group_name_H-M   'P 1'
#
loop_
_entity.id
_entity.type
_entity.pdbx_description
1 polymer ?
#
loop_
_entity_poly.entity_id
_entity_poly.type
_entity_poly.pdbx_seq_one_letter_code
_entity_poly.pdbx_strand_id
1 'polypeptide(L)'
;MNVAIVHYHLGPGGVTRVIEAASQALATAGIRHVVLTGDAPPSGWGVSPQTVAGASRSLHPTFHTIPGLDYLPTPDDHTAEALTESLRAAATEALGGPPDLWHFHNHSLGKNCLIPHVIARFVREDERVVLQIHDLAEQGRPANYQLVANCRTLYPFSPRIRYAFLNSRDLDLFTAAGLPPENAVLLPSPVTLPAAPPCDPPADSPSP
;
A
#
# COMPACT_ATOMS: atom_id res chain seq x y z
N MET A 1 -15.52 6.35 5.72
CA MET A 1 -14.59 5.22 5.55
C MET A 1 -13.22 5.66 6.04
N ASN A 2 -12.56 4.80 6.82
CA ASN A 2 -11.23 4.98 7.37
C ASN A 2 -10.29 3.93 6.75
N VAL A 3 -9.13 4.33 6.23
CA VAL A 3 -8.18 3.43 5.56
C VAL A 3 -6.83 3.50 6.26
N ALA A 4 -6.24 2.35 6.59
CA ALA A 4 -4.87 2.23 7.05
C ALA A 4 -4.00 1.62 5.93
N ILE A 5 -3.03 2.37 5.42
CA ILE A 5 -2.04 1.91 4.45
C ILE A 5 -0.81 1.46 5.22
N VAL A 6 -0.29 0.27 4.92
CA VAL A 6 0.83 -0.34 5.64
C VAL A 6 1.94 -0.72 4.68
N HIS A 7 3.16 -0.23 4.95
CA HIS A 7 4.36 -0.59 4.20
C HIS A 7 5.61 -0.51 5.06
N TYR A 8 6.65 -1.24 4.69
CA TYR A 8 7.91 -1.35 5.44
C TYR A 8 8.59 0.01 5.64
N HIS A 9 8.75 0.79 4.57
CA HIS A 9 9.40 2.10 4.57
C HIS A 9 8.88 2.96 3.41
N LEU A 10 9.15 4.26 3.49
CA LEU A 10 8.82 5.24 2.45
C LEU A 10 10.07 5.82 1.78
N GLY A 11 11.14 5.04 1.71
CA GLY A 11 12.34 5.40 0.95
C GLY A 11 12.04 5.60 -0.55
N PRO A 12 12.94 6.25 -1.31
CA PRO A 12 12.77 6.47 -2.74
C PRO A 12 12.54 5.15 -3.49
N GLY A 13 11.43 5.05 -4.23
CA GLY A 13 11.09 3.83 -4.95
C GLY A 13 9.70 3.83 -5.57
N GLY A 14 9.44 2.82 -6.39
CA GLY A 14 8.16 2.67 -7.10
C GLY A 14 6.97 2.51 -6.15
N VAL A 15 7.12 1.68 -5.11
CA VAL A 15 6.04 1.44 -4.13
C VAL A 15 5.68 2.72 -3.38
N THR A 16 6.68 3.49 -2.96
CA THR A 16 6.48 4.79 -2.30
C THR A 16 5.67 5.74 -3.17
N ARG A 17 5.95 5.80 -4.47
CA ARG A 17 5.18 6.62 -5.42
C ARG A 17 3.73 6.15 -5.57
N VAL A 18 3.50 4.85 -5.55
CA VAL A 18 2.13 4.29 -5.59
C VAL A 18 1.37 4.63 -4.31
N ILE A 19 2.01 4.52 -3.13
CA ILE A 19 1.41 4.89 -1.85
C ILE A 19 1.08 6.39 -1.82
N GLU A 20 2.00 7.24 -2.31
CA GLU A 20 1.78 8.69 -2.43
C GLU A 20 0.55 9.02 -3.29
N ALA A 21 0.46 8.40 -4.47
CA ALA A 21 -0.67 8.59 -5.37
C ALA A 21 -1.99 8.05 -4.79
N ALA A 22 -1.96 6.89 -4.13
CA ALA A 22 -3.12 6.33 -3.44
C ALA A 22 -3.59 7.25 -2.31
N SER A 23 -2.66 7.76 -1.50
CA SER A 23 -2.94 8.72 -0.43
C SER A 23 -3.58 10.00 -0.96
N GLN A 24 -3.05 10.55 -2.07
CA GLN A 24 -3.62 11.73 -2.71
C GLN A 24 -5.04 11.46 -3.27
N ALA A 25 -5.26 10.29 -3.87
CA ALA A 25 -6.58 9.90 -4.39
C ALA A 25 -7.61 9.75 -3.26
N LEU A 26 -7.22 9.14 -2.14
CA LEU A 26 -8.07 9.01 -0.95
C LEU A 26 -8.41 10.38 -0.35
N ALA A 27 -7.43 11.28 -0.24
CA ALA A 27 -7.66 12.65 0.21
C ALA A 27 -8.63 13.41 -0.70
N THR A 28 -8.44 13.29 -2.01
CA THR A 28 -9.33 13.91 -3.02
C THR A 28 -10.76 13.36 -2.93
N ALA A 29 -10.91 12.08 -2.63
CA ALA A 29 -12.22 11.44 -2.42
C ALA A 29 -12.84 11.73 -1.05
N GLY A 30 -12.19 12.51 -0.19
CA GLY A 30 -12.69 12.80 1.16
C GLY A 30 -12.59 11.61 2.13
N ILE A 31 -11.73 10.64 1.83
CA ILE A 31 -11.54 9.44 2.64
C ILE A 31 -10.40 9.66 3.64
N ARG A 32 -10.71 9.51 4.93
CA ARG A 32 -9.69 9.58 5.97
C ARG A 32 -8.75 8.39 5.87
N HIS A 33 -7.46 8.66 5.94
CA HIS A 33 -6.47 7.59 5.88
C HIS A 33 -5.22 7.93 6.71
N VAL A 34 -4.50 6.89 7.07
CA VAL A 34 -3.21 6.95 7.75
C VAL A 34 -2.22 6.06 7.01
N VAL A 35 -0.95 6.44 6.98
CA VAL A 35 0.14 5.61 6.48
C VAL A 35 0.99 5.15 7.66
N LEU A 36 1.08 3.84 7.85
CA LEU A 36 1.86 3.17 8.87
C LEU A 36 3.13 2.60 8.22
N THR A 37 4.28 2.96 8.72
CA THR A 37 5.59 2.63 8.14
C THR A 37 6.61 2.28 9.20
N GLY A 38 7.64 1.50 8.88
CA GLY A 38 8.72 1.17 9.81
C GLY A 38 9.72 2.30 10.00
N ASP A 39 9.90 3.14 8.98
CA ASP A 39 10.80 4.28 8.98
C ASP A 39 10.07 5.61 8.86
N ALA A 40 10.69 6.67 9.36
CA ALA A 40 10.17 8.02 9.17
C ALA A 40 10.11 8.36 7.67
N PRO A 41 9.02 8.99 7.20
CA PRO A 41 8.92 9.39 5.81
C PRO A 41 10.02 10.41 5.46
N PRO A 42 10.55 10.40 4.22
CA PRO A 42 11.52 11.40 3.78
C PRO A 42 10.94 12.81 3.91
N SER A 43 11.81 13.79 4.18
CA SER A 43 11.42 15.19 4.21
C SER A 43 10.76 15.62 2.90
N GLY A 44 9.59 16.26 2.96
CA GLY A 44 8.84 16.70 1.79
C GLY A 44 7.83 15.67 1.23
N TRP A 45 7.71 14.49 1.83
CA TRP A 45 6.73 13.50 1.42
C TRP A 45 5.31 13.92 1.84
N GLY A 46 4.38 13.87 0.90
CA GLY A 46 2.96 14.23 1.16
C GLY A 46 2.69 15.73 1.32
N VAL A 47 3.69 16.59 1.13
CA VAL A 47 3.55 18.05 1.25
C VAL A 47 3.36 18.69 -0.12
N SER A 48 2.36 18.28 -0.86
CA SER A 48 1.80 19.15 -1.91
C SER A 48 0.47 19.68 -1.39
N PRO A 49 0.37 20.95 -0.98
CA PRO A 49 -0.89 21.53 -0.58
C PRO A 49 -1.70 21.78 -1.85
N GLN A 50 -2.29 20.75 -2.40
CA GLN A 50 -3.45 20.96 -3.26
C GLN A 50 -4.62 21.27 -2.33
N THR A 51 -4.80 22.55 -2.08
CA THR A 51 -6.01 23.10 -1.49
C THR A 51 -7.14 22.74 -2.44
N VAL A 52 -7.88 21.68 -2.14
CA VAL A 52 -9.17 21.47 -2.77
C VAL A 52 -10.04 22.62 -2.27
N ALA A 53 -10.31 23.57 -3.15
CA ALA A 53 -11.13 24.72 -2.85
C ALA A 53 -12.50 24.23 -2.32
N GLY A 54 -12.80 24.52 -1.05
CA GLY A 54 -14.04 24.14 -0.40
C GLY A 54 -13.94 23.05 0.68
N ALA A 55 -12.79 22.38 0.89
CA ALA A 55 -12.60 21.41 1.97
C ALA A 55 -12.22 22.14 3.27
N SER A 56 -13.14 22.19 4.21
CA SER A 56 -12.97 22.84 5.52
C SER A 56 -12.01 22.11 6.49
N ARG A 57 -11.36 21.01 6.08
CA ARG A 57 -10.32 20.27 6.81
C ARG A 57 -9.27 19.76 5.83
N SER A 58 -8.00 20.08 6.10
CA SER A 58 -6.86 19.46 5.43
C SER A 58 -6.86 17.96 5.69
N LEU A 59 -7.17 17.16 4.66
CA LEU A 59 -7.12 15.69 4.71
C LEU A 59 -5.70 15.22 4.37
N HIS A 60 -4.67 15.87 4.93
CA HIS A 60 -3.31 15.40 4.80
C HIS A 60 -3.19 14.04 5.50
N PRO A 61 -2.53 13.05 4.87
CA PRO A 61 -2.27 11.79 5.52
C PRO A 61 -1.44 12.01 6.79
N THR A 62 -1.84 11.37 7.86
CA THR A 62 -0.98 11.24 9.03
C THR A 62 -0.05 10.05 8.82
N PHE A 63 1.19 10.18 9.30
CA PHE A 63 2.20 9.12 9.25
C PHE A 63 2.52 8.69 10.67
N HIS A 64 2.60 7.37 10.86
CA HIS A 64 3.07 6.81 12.12
C HIS A 64 4.18 5.80 11.83
N THR A 65 5.30 5.96 12.53
CA THR A 65 6.38 4.98 12.52
C THR A 65 6.07 3.87 13.53
N ILE A 66 6.08 2.64 13.08
CA ILE A 66 5.74 1.46 13.86
C ILE A 66 6.99 0.60 14.03
N PRO A 67 7.51 0.46 15.25
CA PRO A 67 8.64 -0.45 15.52
C PRO A 67 8.35 -1.86 15.07
N GLY A 68 9.32 -2.51 14.42
CA GLY A 68 9.19 -3.87 13.88
C GLY A 68 8.44 -3.97 12.54
N LEU A 69 8.00 -2.85 11.96
CA LEU A 69 7.37 -2.85 10.64
C LEU A 69 8.38 -2.75 9.49
N ASP A 70 9.56 -2.26 9.71
CA ASP A 70 10.64 -2.15 8.71
C ASP A 70 11.14 -3.53 8.20
N TYR A 71 12.29 -3.57 7.55
CA TYR A 71 12.89 -4.81 7.08
C TYR A 71 13.33 -5.69 8.25
N LEU A 72 12.62 -6.78 8.46
CA LEU A 72 12.84 -7.77 9.51
C LEU A 72 12.88 -9.18 8.87
N PRO A 73 14.00 -9.59 8.23
CA PRO A 73 14.06 -10.88 7.55
C PRO A 73 14.09 -12.06 8.51
N THR A 74 14.52 -11.86 9.74
CA THR A 74 14.54 -12.87 10.82
C THR A 74 13.84 -12.31 12.06
N PRO A 75 13.13 -13.15 12.82
CA PRO A 75 12.55 -12.73 14.09
C PRO A 75 13.62 -12.20 15.05
N ASP A 76 13.29 -11.12 15.72
CA ASP A 76 14.00 -10.57 16.87
C ASP A 76 13.07 -10.61 18.09
N ASP A 77 13.10 -9.59 18.96
CA ASP A 77 12.19 -9.48 20.11
C ASP A 77 10.75 -9.09 19.72
N HIS A 78 10.49 -8.74 18.43
CA HIS A 78 9.15 -8.41 17.97
C HIS A 78 8.34 -9.67 17.67
N THR A 79 7.04 -9.61 17.94
CA THR A 79 6.09 -10.67 17.61
C THR A 79 5.01 -10.17 16.70
N ALA A 80 4.41 -11.05 15.90
CA ALA A 80 3.28 -10.69 15.05
C ALA A 80 2.08 -10.17 15.86
N GLU A 81 1.93 -10.62 17.10
CA GLU A 81 0.90 -10.15 18.00
C GLU A 81 1.15 -8.70 18.42
N ALA A 82 2.31 -8.39 18.95
CA ALA A 82 2.69 -7.04 19.36
C ALA A 82 2.63 -6.06 18.18
N LEU A 83 3.11 -6.48 17.00
CA LEU A 83 3.04 -5.67 15.78
C LEU A 83 1.59 -5.42 15.35
N THR A 84 0.71 -6.44 15.43
CA THR A 84 -0.73 -6.28 15.13
C THR A 84 -1.38 -5.24 16.03
N GLU A 85 -1.13 -5.33 17.34
CA GLU A 85 -1.69 -4.38 18.31
C GLU A 85 -1.14 -2.97 18.11
N SER A 86 0.15 -2.83 17.82
CA SER A 86 0.77 -1.53 17.50
C SER A 86 0.16 -0.88 16.26
N LEU A 87 -0.06 -1.66 15.19
CA LEU A 87 -0.73 -1.19 13.97
C LEU A 87 -2.16 -0.71 14.26
N ARG A 88 -2.93 -1.48 15.05
CA ARG A 88 -4.29 -1.13 15.42
C ARG A 88 -4.36 0.12 16.28
N ALA A 89 -3.53 0.21 17.29
CA ALA A 89 -3.48 1.36 18.19
C ALA A 89 -3.18 2.64 17.41
N ALA A 90 -2.11 2.63 16.60
CA ALA A 90 -1.71 3.78 15.81
C ALA A 90 -2.78 4.18 14.77
N ALA A 91 -3.37 3.20 14.08
CA ALA A 91 -4.43 3.49 13.12
C ALA A 91 -5.68 4.07 13.79
N THR A 92 -6.10 3.51 14.92
CA THR A 92 -7.28 3.95 15.67
C THR A 92 -7.09 5.37 16.21
N GLU A 93 -5.90 5.67 16.74
CA GLU A 93 -5.54 7.00 17.23
C GLU A 93 -5.58 8.02 16.08
N ALA A 94 -4.91 7.75 14.98
CA ALA A 94 -4.81 8.65 13.84
C ALA A 94 -6.16 8.92 13.14
N LEU A 95 -7.00 7.89 13.06
CA LEU A 95 -8.29 7.95 12.35
C LEU A 95 -9.46 8.37 13.26
N GLY A 96 -9.26 8.38 14.58
CA GLY A 96 -10.32 8.60 15.56
C GLY A 96 -11.32 7.44 15.65
N GLY A 97 -10.89 6.23 15.29
CA GLY A 97 -11.65 4.98 15.30
C GLY A 97 -10.98 3.89 14.45
N PRO A 98 -11.44 2.64 14.54
CA PRO A 98 -10.81 1.55 13.81
C PRO A 98 -10.86 1.78 12.29
N PRO A 99 -9.89 1.26 11.53
CA PRO A 99 -9.96 1.25 10.07
C PRO A 99 -11.13 0.41 9.57
N ASP A 100 -11.80 0.88 8.52
CA ASP A 100 -12.75 0.08 7.75
C ASP A 100 -12.04 -0.82 6.75
N LEU A 101 -10.77 -0.49 6.41
CA LEU A 101 -9.95 -1.20 5.42
C LEU A 101 -8.47 -1.07 5.75
N TRP A 102 -7.78 -2.20 5.71
CA TRP A 102 -6.33 -2.31 5.77
C TRP A 102 -5.76 -2.52 4.37
N HIS A 103 -4.78 -1.73 3.96
CA HIS A 103 -4.15 -1.82 2.65
C HIS A 103 -2.65 -2.07 2.81
N PHE A 104 -2.23 -3.32 2.63
CA PHE A 104 -0.83 -3.74 2.72
C PHE A 104 -0.16 -3.75 1.36
N HIS A 105 1.06 -3.22 1.29
CA HIS A 105 1.89 -3.26 0.10
C HIS A 105 3.03 -4.27 0.26
N ASN A 106 3.22 -5.15 -0.75
CA ASN A 106 4.32 -6.12 -0.84
C ASN A 106 4.46 -7.08 0.35
N HIS A 107 3.36 -7.49 0.96
CA HIS A 107 3.35 -8.36 2.13
C HIS A 107 4.12 -9.69 1.94
N SER A 108 4.18 -10.19 0.70
CA SER A 108 4.75 -11.50 0.33
C SER A 108 6.22 -11.43 -0.13
N LEU A 109 6.84 -10.26 -0.07
CA LEU A 109 8.19 -10.06 -0.63
C LEU A 109 9.32 -10.66 0.24
N GLY A 110 9.05 -11.16 1.44
CA GLY A 110 10.08 -11.71 2.33
C GLY A 110 11.02 -10.64 2.92
N LYS A 111 10.55 -9.41 3.10
CA LYS A 111 11.31 -8.31 3.71
C LYS A 111 11.07 -8.21 5.20
N ASN A 112 9.88 -8.59 5.65
CA ASN A 112 9.51 -8.66 7.05
C ASN A 112 8.79 -9.99 7.31
N CYS A 113 9.37 -10.82 8.17
CA CYS A 113 8.88 -12.18 8.44
C CYS A 113 7.58 -12.19 9.27
N LEU A 114 7.22 -11.09 9.92
CA LEU A 114 6.02 -11.00 10.77
C LEU A 114 4.77 -10.63 9.97
N ILE A 115 4.90 -9.87 8.89
CA ILE A 115 3.75 -9.36 8.13
C ILE A 115 2.78 -10.43 7.64
N PRO A 116 3.20 -11.59 7.09
CA PRO A 116 2.27 -12.64 6.72
C PRO A 116 1.45 -13.16 7.92
N HIS A 117 2.04 -13.19 9.11
CA HIS A 117 1.36 -13.62 10.34
C HIS A 117 0.41 -12.55 10.88
N VAL A 118 0.77 -11.26 10.76
CA VAL A 118 -0.11 -10.12 11.07
C VAL A 118 -1.36 -10.19 10.19
N ILE A 119 -1.19 -10.36 8.87
CA ILE A 119 -2.31 -10.47 7.93
C ILE A 119 -3.19 -11.68 8.26
N ALA A 120 -2.59 -12.82 8.61
CA ALA A 120 -3.36 -14.00 9.03
C ALA A 120 -4.19 -13.75 10.30
N ARG A 121 -3.76 -12.86 11.20
CA ARG A 121 -4.56 -12.43 12.36
C ARG A 121 -5.74 -11.58 11.92
N PHE A 122 -5.52 -10.56 11.07
CA PHE A 122 -6.60 -9.75 10.53
C PHE A 122 -7.66 -10.58 9.81
N VAL A 123 -7.23 -11.59 9.05
CA VAL A 123 -8.14 -12.53 8.37
C VAL A 123 -8.99 -13.33 9.35
N ARG A 124 -8.39 -13.85 10.43
CA ARG A 124 -9.14 -14.61 11.46
C ARG A 124 -10.14 -13.74 12.21
N GLU A 125 -9.88 -12.45 12.30
CA GLU A 125 -10.73 -11.47 13.00
C GLU A 125 -11.70 -10.76 12.05
N ASP A 126 -11.85 -11.30 10.81
CA ASP A 126 -12.81 -10.86 9.79
C ASP A 126 -12.60 -9.41 9.33
N GLU A 127 -11.37 -8.91 9.40
CA GLU A 127 -11.00 -7.58 8.91
C GLU A 127 -11.02 -7.52 7.37
N ARG A 128 -11.31 -6.34 6.82
CA ARG A 128 -11.21 -6.11 5.38
C ARG A 128 -9.77 -5.74 5.01
N VAL A 129 -9.19 -6.50 4.07
CA VAL A 129 -7.79 -6.34 3.70
C VAL A 129 -7.63 -6.27 2.18
N VAL A 130 -6.86 -5.28 1.72
CA VAL A 130 -6.29 -5.24 0.37
C VAL A 130 -4.81 -5.59 0.47
N LEU A 131 -4.37 -6.55 -0.33
CA LEU A 131 -2.99 -7.00 -0.45
C LEU A 131 -2.49 -6.57 -1.84
N GLN A 132 -1.83 -5.43 -1.93
CA GLN A 132 -1.26 -4.95 -3.19
C GLN A 132 0.13 -5.53 -3.42
N ILE A 133 0.24 -6.34 -4.45
CA ILE A 133 1.48 -7.01 -4.85
C ILE A 133 2.17 -6.19 -5.93
N HIS A 134 3.36 -5.68 -5.63
CA HIS A 134 4.20 -4.98 -6.59
C HIS A 134 5.26 -5.92 -7.16
N ASP A 135 5.83 -6.78 -6.31
CA ASP A 135 6.84 -7.76 -6.63
C ASP A 135 6.51 -9.07 -5.92
N LEU A 136 6.87 -10.18 -6.55
CA LEU A 136 6.80 -11.51 -5.99
C LEU A 136 8.20 -12.00 -5.60
N ALA A 137 8.34 -12.58 -4.40
CA ALA A 137 9.61 -13.19 -3.99
C ALA A 137 10.01 -14.34 -4.91
N GLU A 138 9.04 -15.06 -5.47
CA GLU A 138 9.18 -16.15 -6.42
C GLU A 138 9.80 -15.72 -7.77
N GLN A 139 9.73 -14.45 -8.10
CA GLN A 139 10.19 -13.91 -9.38
C GLN A 139 11.57 -13.25 -9.26
N GLY A 140 12.63 -14.05 -9.40
CA GLY A 140 14.02 -13.56 -9.47
C GLY A 140 14.61 -13.03 -8.18
N ARG A 141 14.02 -13.37 -7.02
CA ARG A 141 14.49 -12.95 -5.68
C ARG A 141 14.76 -14.14 -4.77
N PRO A 142 15.73 -15.04 -5.09
CA PRO A 142 15.88 -16.32 -4.39
C PRO A 142 16.14 -16.18 -2.88
N ALA A 143 16.88 -15.16 -2.46
CA ALA A 143 17.14 -14.92 -1.04
C ALA A 143 15.85 -14.53 -0.28
N ASN A 144 15.00 -13.69 -0.89
CA ASN A 144 13.71 -13.33 -0.31
C ASN A 144 12.75 -14.53 -0.29
N TYR A 145 12.74 -15.30 -1.39
CA TYR A 145 11.90 -16.50 -1.49
C TYR A 145 12.21 -17.51 -0.40
N GLN A 146 13.49 -17.75 -0.09
CA GLN A 146 13.88 -18.65 1.01
C GLN A 146 13.26 -18.27 2.36
N LEU A 147 13.03 -16.99 2.60
CA LEU A 147 12.44 -16.49 3.85
C LEU A 147 10.93 -16.76 3.94
N VAL A 148 10.25 -16.87 2.81
CA VAL A 148 8.79 -17.04 2.76
C VAL A 148 8.32 -18.39 2.22
N ALA A 149 9.18 -19.20 1.61
CA ALA A 149 8.83 -20.45 0.94
C ALA A 149 8.04 -21.45 1.83
N ASN A 150 8.27 -21.43 3.14
CA ASN A 150 7.58 -22.29 4.09
C ASN A 150 6.45 -21.58 4.85
N CYS A 151 6.15 -20.32 4.51
CA CYS A 151 5.11 -19.56 5.18
C CYS A 151 3.73 -19.91 4.63
N ARG A 152 3.00 -20.77 5.33
CA ARG A 152 1.65 -21.21 4.94
C ARG A 152 0.60 -20.09 4.95
N THR A 153 0.91 -18.98 5.61
CA THR A 153 0.02 -17.80 5.71
C THR A 153 0.41 -16.69 4.72
N LEU A 154 1.30 -16.97 3.78
CA LEU A 154 1.81 -15.97 2.84
C LEU A 154 0.70 -15.40 1.95
N TYR A 155 -0.16 -16.27 1.44
CA TYR A 155 -1.29 -15.92 0.58
C TYR A 155 -2.61 -16.40 1.21
N PRO A 156 -3.08 -15.73 2.28
CA PRO A 156 -4.30 -16.14 2.95
C PRO A 156 -5.52 -15.88 2.07
N PHE A 157 -6.55 -16.72 2.23
CA PHE A 157 -7.82 -16.58 1.56
C PHE A 157 -8.96 -16.25 2.54
N SER A 158 -9.78 -15.27 2.19
CA SER A 158 -11.01 -14.90 2.87
C SER A 158 -11.90 -14.09 1.91
N PRO A 159 -13.23 -14.14 2.03
CA PRO A 159 -14.12 -13.28 1.27
C PRO A 159 -13.88 -11.77 1.49
N ARG A 160 -13.19 -11.40 2.58
CA ARG A 160 -12.86 -10.01 2.91
C ARG A 160 -11.49 -9.56 2.43
N ILE A 161 -10.72 -10.44 1.76
CA ILE A 161 -9.45 -10.09 1.14
C ILE A 161 -9.65 -9.74 -0.32
N ARG A 162 -8.90 -8.74 -0.78
CA ARG A 162 -8.69 -8.45 -2.21
C ARG A 162 -7.21 -8.41 -2.49
N TYR A 163 -6.79 -9.13 -3.51
CA TYR A 163 -5.44 -9.06 -4.06
C TYR A 163 -5.43 -8.06 -5.20
N ALA A 164 -4.60 -7.03 -5.10
CA ALA A 164 -4.44 -6.02 -6.14
C ALA A 164 -3.10 -6.25 -6.86
N PHE A 165 -3.16 -6.46 -8.18
CA PHE A 165 -2.02 -6.73 -9.04
C PHE A 165 -1.74 -5.55 -9.95
N LEU A 166 -0.44 -5.25 -10.19
CA LEU A 166 -0.04 -4.15 -11.07
C LEU A 166 -0.18 -4.49 -12.56
N ASN A 167 -0.23 -5.77 -12.90
CA ASN A 167 -0.28 -6.27 -14.27
C ASN A 167 -1.16 -7.51 -14.40
N SER A 168 -1.64 -7.76 -15.62
CA SER A 168 -2.52 -8.89 -15.92
C SER A 168 -1.80 -10.25 -15.78
N ARG A 169 -0.50 -10.32 -16.07
CA ARG A 169 0.25 -11.57 -15.97
C ARG A 169 0.22 -12.14 -14.55
N ASP A 170 0.48 -11.32 -13.55
CA ASP A 170 0.49 -11.77 -12.15
C ASP A 170 -0.93 -12.08 -11.67
N LEU A 171 -1.92 -11.30 -12.09
CA LEU A 171 -3.34 -11.60 -11.85
C LEU A 171 -3.72 -12.96 -12.44
N ASP A 172 -3.39 -13.22 -13.69
CA ASP A 172 -3.69 -14.47 -14.38
C ASP A 172 -2.99 -15.65 -13.71
N LEU A 173 -1.74 -15.48 -13.27
CA LEU A 173 -0.98 -16.48 -12.53
C LEU A 173 -1.69 -16.89 -11.22
N PHE A 174 -2.13 -15.92 -10.43
CA PHE A 174 -2.82 -16.20 -9.18
C PHE A 174 -4.21 -16.79 -9.41
N THR A 175 -4.93 -16.34 -10.40
CA THR A 175 -6.24 -16.90 -10.78
C THR A 175 -6.08 -18.35 -11.26
N ALA A 176 -5.07 -18.65 -12.07
CA ALA A 176 -4.75 -20.02 -12.49
C ALA A 176 -4.32 -20.91 -11.31
N ALA A 177 -3.70 -20.33 -10.27
CA ALA A 177 -3.36 -21.02 -9.03
C ALA A 177 -4.55 -21.21 -8.07
N GLY A 178 -5.75 -20.73 -8.41
CA GLY A 178 -6.98 -20.95 -7.66
C GLY A 178 -7.50 -19.75 -6.86
N LEU A 179 -6.92 -18.55 -7.04
CA LEU A 179 -7.49 -17.33 -6.46
C LEU A 179 -8.82 -17.02 -7.18
N PRO A 180 -9.95 -16.93 -6.44
CA PRO A 180 -11.22 -16.59 -7.06
C PRO A 180 -11.20 -15.20 -7.72
N PRO A 181 -11.78 -15.06 -8.93
CA PRO A 181 -11.76 -13.79 -9.66
C PRO A 181 -12.31 -12.60 -8.85
N GLU A 182 -13.31 -12.84 -8.01
CA GLU A 182 -13.90 -11.82 -7.15
C GLU A 182 -12.94 -11.32 -6.06
N ASN A 183 -11.88 -12.07 -5.76
CA ASN A 183 -10.83 -11.68 -4.82
C ASN A 183 -9.63 -11.01 -5.49
N ALA A 184 -9.60 -10.95 -6.83
CA ALA A 184 -8.51 -10.39 -7.61
C ALA A 184 -8.94 -9.09 -8.31
N VAL A 185 -8.05 -8.09 -8.32
CA VAL A 185 -8.27 -6.84 -9.04
C VAL A 185 -6.99 -6.40 -9.74
N LEU A 186 -7.12 -5.95 -10.98
CA LEU A 186 -6.03 -5.29 -11.69
C LEU A 186 -6.00 -3.81 -11.28
N LEU A 187 -4.89 -3.40 -10.66
CA LEU A 187 -4.67 -2.03 -10.18
C LEU A 187 -3.29 -1.55 -10.64
N PRO A 188 -3.15 -1.12 -11.91
CA PRO A 188 -1.87 -0.64 -12.43
C PRO A 188 -1.33 0.56 -11.64
N SER A 189 0.00 0.68 -11.61
CA SER A 189 0.64 1.84 -10.99
C SER A 189 0.20 3.13 -11.67
N PRO A 190 -0.21 4.16 -10.90
CA PRO A 190 -0.55 5.45 -11.47
C PRO A 190 0.69 6.10 -12.07
N VAL A 191 0.53 6.75 -13.22
CA VAL A 191 1.58 7.53 -13.89
C VAL A 191 1.10 8.98 -13.96
N THR A 192 1.86 9.88 -13.37
CA THR A 192 1.64 11.32 -13.53
C THR A 192 2.30 11.75 -14.84
N LEU A 193 1.49 12.13 -15.81
CA LEU A 193 2.00 12.73 -17.04
C LEU A 193 2.43 14.16 -16.77
N PRO A 194 3.58 14.61 -17.34
CA PRO A 194 3.91 16.04 -17.33
C PRO A 194 2.78 16.84 -17.99
N ALA A 195 2.52 18.03 -17.48
CA ALA A 195 1.64 18.94 -18.20
C ALA A 195 2.17 19.12 -19.63
N ALA A 196 1.30 18.98 -20.61
CA ALA A 196 1.69 19.27 -21.99
C ALA A 196 2.24 20.68 -22.04
N PRO A 197 3.38 20.93 -22.72
CA PRO A 197 3.83 22.30 -22.94
C PRO A 197 2.70 23.07 -23.62
N PRO A 198 2.55 24.36 -23.30
CA PRO A 198 1.56 25.20 -24.00
C PRO A 198 1.80 25.04 -25.50
N CYS A 199 0.74 24.70 -26.26
CA CYS A 199 0.82 24.77 -27.71
C CYS A 199 1.07 26.23 -28.08
N ASP A 200 2.22 26.52 -28.65
CA ASP A 200 2.40 27.81 -29.29
C ASP A 200 1.28 27.94 -30.33
N PRO A 201 0.57 29.06 -30.34
CA PRO A 201 -0.42 29.31 -31.40
C PRO A 201 0.30 29.19 -32.74
N PRO A 202 -0.34 28.63 -33.79
CA PRO A 202 0.27 28.53 -35.10
C PRO A 202 0.73 29.93 -35.50
N ALA A 203 2.01 30.05 -35.89
CA ALA A 203 2.55 31.30 -36.40
C ALA A 203 1.63 31.78 -37.55
N ASP A 204 1.14 32.98 -37.43
CA ASP A 204 0.26 33.62 -38.44
C ASP A 204 0.87 33.39 -39.83
N SER A 205 0.15 32.66 -40.66
CA SER A 205 0.50 32.52 -42.08
C SER A 205 0.50 33.92 -42.66
N PRO A 206 1.53 34.33 -43.40
CA PRO A 206 1.50 35.64 -44.07
C PRO A 206 0.31 35.67 -45.03
N SER A 207 -0.53 36.66 -44.83
CA SER A 207 -1.61 36.97 -45.79
C SER A 207 -1.04 37.27 -47.15
N PRO A 208 -1.71 36.87 -48.24
CA PRO A 208 -1.28 37.07 -49.62
C PRO A 208 -1.22 38.52 -50.02
#